data_21b079831e894ef5ea87ce9e05330be6
#
_entry.id   21b079831e894ef5ea87ce9e05330be6
#
_cell.length_a   1.000
_cell.length_b   1.000
_cell.length_c   1.000
_cell.angle_alpha   90.00
_cell.angle_beta   90.00
_cell.angle_gamma   90.00
#
_symmetry.space_group_name_H-M   'P 1'
#
loop_
_entity.id
_entity.type
_entity.pdbx_description
1 polymer ?
#
loop_
_entity_poly.entity_id
_entity_poly.type
_entity_poly.pdbx_seq_one_letter_code
_entity_poly.pdbx_strand_id
1 'polypeptide(L)'
;MTAAATRKLISQYYAAFNAQDVEGMLACLGAGFVHDVSQGEERKGKDKFAEFLAHMNASYKETLSDIVIMTNADGSRASAEFKLKGKYLKTDPGLPKAVGQSYKLRVGTFFEVKRGKITRVTTHYNLKDWTRQVLGK
;
A
#
# COMPACT_ATOMS: atom_id res chain seq x y z
N MET A 1 1.72 -17.86 -15.26
CA MET A 1 1.94 -16.51 -14.75
C MET A 1 3.18 -15.94 -15.43
N THR A 2 3.15 -14.69 -15.83
CA THR A 2 4.25 -14.03 -16.54
C THR A 2 4.57 -12.68 -15.89
N ALA A 3 5.74 -12.13 -16.21
CA ALA A 3 6.10 -10.79 -15.77
C ALA A 3 5.06 -9.75 -16.23
N ALA A 4 4.59 -9.84 -17.48
CA ALA A 4 3.58 -8.93 -18.00
C ALA A 4 2.24 -9.05 -17.25
N ALA A 5 1.80 -10.27 -16.95
CA ALA A 5 0.57 -10.51 -16.18
C ALA A 5 0.70 -9.94 -14.75
N THR A 6 1.86 -10.08 -14.12
CA THR A 6 2.10 -9.53 -12.80
C THR A 6 2.10 -8.00 -12.81
N ARG A 7 2.73 -7.37 -13.82
CA ARG A 7 2.65 -5.91 -13.95
C ARG A 7 1.22 -5.42 -14.07
N LYS A 8 0.41 -6.10 -14.86
CA LYS A 8 -1.00 -5.77 -15.03
C LYS A 8 -1.77 -5.91 -13.72
N LEU A 9 -1.54 -6.99 -12.98
CA LEU A 9 -2.16 -7.24 -11.67
C LEU A 9 -1.85 -6.11 -10.68
N ILE A 10 -0.58 -5.72 -10.55
CA ILE A 10 -0.17 -4.68 -9.63
C ILE A 10 -0.69 -3.31 -10.08
N SER A 11 -0.73 -3.05 -11.38
CA SER A 11 -1.33 -1.84 -11.93
C SER A 11 -2.81 -1.74 -11.57
N GLN A 12 -3.56 -2.83 -11.66
CA GLN A 12 -4.96 -2.89 -11.25
C GLN A 12 -5.13 -2.65 -9.74
N TYR A 13 -4.24 -3.22 -8.94
CA TYR A 13 -4.24 -3.06 -7.49
C TYR A 13 -4.09 -1.57 -7.11
N TYR A 14 -3.15 -0.86 -7.72
CA TYR A 14 -2.94 0.56 -7.43
C TYR A 14 -4.00 1.47 -8.05
N ALA A 15 -4.59 1.09 -9.18
CA ALA A 15 -5.74 1.82 -9.73
C ALA A 15 -6.92 1.75 -8.76
N ALA A 16 -7.16 0.58 -8.17
CA ALA A 16 -8.20 0.41 -7.16
C ALA A 16 -7.87 1.23 -5.89
N PHE A 17 -6.61 1.27 -5.47
CA PHE A 17 -6.15 2.10 -4.36
C PHE A 17 -6.52 3.57 -4.60
N ASN A 18 -6.15 4.12 -5.75
CA ASN A 18 -6.42 5.52 -6.08
C ASN A 18 -7.90 5.83 -6.22
N ALA A 19 -8.72 4.84 -6.58
CA ALA A 19 -10.18 4.97 -6.63
C ALA A 19 -10.84 4.75 -5.27
N GLN A 20 -10.07 4.40 -4.23
CA GLN A 20 -10.58 3.99 -2.92
C GLN A 20 -11.52 2.79 -3.02
N ASP A 21 -11.27 1.93 -4.00
CA ASP A 21 -12.05 0.73 -4.29
C ASP A 21 -11.47 -0.46 -3.50
N VAL A 22 -11.93 -0.63 -2.26
CA VAL A 22 -11.45 -1.69 -1.37
C VAL A 22 -11.72 -3.07 -1.99
N GLU A 23 -12.91 -3.30 -2.54
CA GLU A 23 -13.26 -4.56 -3.16
C GLU A 23 -12.35 -4.89 -4.35
N GLY A 24 -12.02 -3.87 -5.16
CA GLY A 24 -11.10 -4.02 -6.28
C GLY A 24 -9.70 -4.41 -5.82
N MET A 25 -9.22 -3.85 -4.71
CA MET A 25 -7.94 -4.23 -4.13
C MET A 25 -7.97 -5.67 -3.62
N LEU A 26 -9.01 -6.02 -2.87
CA LEU A 26 -9.16 -7.38 -2.31
C LEU A 26 -9.26 -8.44 -3.42
N ALA A 27 -9.87 -8.11 -4.55
CA ALA A 27 -9.99 -9.01 -5.70
C ALA A 27 -8.62 -9.38 -6.30
N CYS A 28 -7.59 -8.57 -6.08
CA CYS A 28 -6.22 -8.84 -6.53
C CYS A 28 -5.48 -9.81 -5.61
N LEU A 29 -6.00 -10.10 -4.42
CA LEU A 29 -5.32 -10.88 -3.40
C LEU A 29 -5.69 -12.36 -3.48
N GLY A 30 -4.72 -13.22 -3.21
CA GLY A 30 -4.90 -14.67 -3.21
C GLY A 30 -5.21 -15.24 -1.84
N ALA A 31 -5.52 -16.54 -1.82
CA ALA A 31 -5.65 -17.30 -0.60
C ALA A 31 -4.31 -17.29 0.14
N GLY A 32 -4.37 -17.21 1.46
CA GLY A 32 -3.15 -17.16 2.28
C GLY A 32 -2.41 -15.82 2.22
N PHE A 33 -3.07 -14.77 1.76
CA PHE A 33 -2.48 -13.44 1.69
C PHE A 33 -1.90 -12.98 3.03
N VAL A 34 -0.72 -12.38 2.98
CA VAL A 34 -0.03 -11.83 4.15
C VAL A 34 0.27 -10.35 3.90
N HIS A 35 -0.16 -9.51 4.83
CA HIS A 35 0.26 -8.11 4.90
C HIS A 35 1.45 -8.03 5.85
N ASP A 36 2.64 -7.89 5.31
CA ASP A 36 3.86 -7.78 6.08
C ASP A 36 4.08 -6.30 6.42
N VAL A 37 3.64 -5.89 7.59
CA VAL A 37 3.67 -4.47 7.99
C VAL A 37 5.08 -4.09 8.38
N SER A 38 5.73 -3.22 7.60
CA SER A 38 7.13 -2.84 7.82
C SER A 38 7.38 -2.13 9.15
N GLN A 39 6.36 -1.46 9.69
CA GLN A 39 6.43 -0.79 10.99
C GLN A 39 5.81 -1.61 12.12
N GLY A 40 5.48 -2.86 11.86
CA GLY A 40 4.78 -3.71 12.82
C GLY A 40 5.02 -5.19 12.57
N GLU A 41 3.94 -5.94 12.58
CA GLU A 41 3.95 -7.40 12.49
C GLU A 41 3.32 -7.90 11.21
N GLU A 42 3.43 -9.19 10.94
CA GLU A 42 2.69 -9.82 9.86
C GLU A 42 1.22 -9.98 10.25
N ARG A 43 0.33 -9.69 9.31
CA ARG A 43 -1.11 -9.90 9.46
C ARG A 43 -1.59 -10.81 8.35
N LYS A 44 -2.22 -11.91 8.71
CA LYS A 44 -2.65 -12.94 7.76
C LYS A 44 -4.12 -12.78 7.39
N GLY A 45 -4.40 -12.92 6.10
CA GLY A 45 -5.75 -13.00 5.58
C GLY A 45 -6.29 -11.69 5.04
N LYS A 46 -7.23 -11.83 4.10
CA LYS A 46 -7.87 -10.69 3.45
C LYS A 46 -8.73 -9.88 4.43
N ASP A 47 -9.33 -10.52 5.43
CA ASP A 47 -10.18 -9.84 6.42
C ASP A 47 -9.37 -8.81 7.21
N LYS A 48 -8.17 -9.19 7.62
CA LYS A 48 -7.27 -8.27 8.31
C LYS A 48 -6.85 -7.11 7.42
N PHE A 49 -6.63 -7.38 6.14
CA PHE A 49 -6.27 -6.34 5.19
C PHE A 49 -7.44 -5.39 4.92
N ALA A 50 -8.67 -5.92 4.84
CA ALA A 50 -9.88 -5.10 4.70
C ALA A 50 -10.04 -4.15 5.90
N GLU A 51 -9.81 -4.63 7.12
CA GLU A 51 -9.82 -3.80 8.34
C GLU A 51 -8.76 -2.69 8.25
N PHE A 52 -7.55 -3.04 7.80
CA PHE A 52 -6.46 -2.09 7.61
C PHE A 52 -6.85 -1.00 6.61
N LEU A 53 -7.42 -1.39 5.46
CA LEU A 53 -7.84 -0.42 4.43
C LEU A 53 -8.95 0.50 4.94
N ALA A 54 -9.90 -0.01 5.71
CA ALA A 54 -10.95 0.80 6.31
C ALA A 54 -10.36 1.83 7.27
N HIS A 55 -9.40 1.41 8.10
CA HIS A 55 -8.69 2.31 9.01
C HIS A 55 -7.93 3.39 8.24
N MET A 56 -7.19 2.99 7.20
CA MET A 56 -6.43 3.95 6.38
C MET A 56 -7.35 4.95 5.70
N ASN A 57 -8.46 4.50 5.13
CA ASN A 57 -9.40 5.40 4.46
C ASN A 57 -10.09 6.37 5.42
N ALA A 58 -10.24 5.99 6.69
CA ALA A 58 -10.82 6.89 7.71
C ALA A 58 -9.82 7.95 8.17
N SER A 59 -8.55 7.60 8.29
CA SER A 59 -7.53 8.46 8.90
C SER A 59 -6.69 9.24 7.90
N TYR A 60 -6.61 8.75 6.66
CA TYR A 60 -5.75 9.33 5.62
C TYR A 60 -6.50 9.39 4.29
N LYS A 61 -6.14 10.40 3.48
CA LYS A 61 -6.56 10.42 2.07
C LYS A 61 -5.30 10.51 1.25
N GLU A 62 -4.97 9.43 0.52
CA GLU A 62 -3.71 9.31 -0.21
C GLU A 62 -3.94 9.04 -1.68
N THR A 63 -3.12 9.68 -2.51
CA THR A 63 -3.12 9.49 -3.96
C THR A 63 -1.69 9.18 -4.41
N LEU A 64 -1.56 8.16 -5.25
CA LEU A 64 -0.29 7.70 -5.78
C LEU A 64 -0.10 8.19 -7.20
N SER A 65 1.14 8.57 -7.53
CA SER A 65 1.52 8.99 -8.88
C SER A 65 2.92 8.49 -9.20
N ASP A 66 3.28 8.54 -10.48
CA ASP A 66 4.59 8.11 -10.97
C ASP A 66 4.92 6.68 -10.51
N ILE A 67 3.96 5.78 -10.70
CA ILE A 67 4.08 4.38 -10.26
C ILE A 67 4.95 3.61 -11.26
N VAL A 68 6.09 3.10 -10.79
CA VAL A 68 6.99 2.27 -11.59
C VAL A 68 6.97 0.86 -11.00
N ILE A 69 6.59 -0.11 -11.82
CA ILE A 69 6.44 -1.51 -11.42
C ILE A 69 7.58 -2.33 -12.03
N MET A 70 8.26 -3.09 -11.19
CA MET A 70 9.37 -3.96 -11.60
C MET A 70 9.04 -5.39 -11.22
N THR A 71 9.47 -6.36 -12.04
CA THR A 71 9.24 -7.77 -11.76
C THR A 71 10.53 -8.55 -11.99
N ASN A 72 10.61 -9.73 -11.34
CA ASN A 72 11.59 -10.73 -11.74
C ASN A 72 11.13 -11.43 -13.03
N ALA A 73 11.94 -12.35 -13.54
CA ALA A 73 11.75 -12.93 -14.87
C ALA A 73 10.40 -13.63 -15.05
N ASP A 74 9.92 -14.38 -14.04
CA ASP A 74 8.68 -15.16 -14.14
C ASP A 74 7.46 -14.46 -13.51
N GLY A 75 7.63 -13.26 -12.95
CA GLY A 75 6.54 -12.52 -12.33
C GLY A 75 6.14 -13.00 -10.93
N SER A 76 6.90 -13.92 -10.33
CA SER A 76 6.61 -14.41 -8.98
C SER A 76 6.92 -13.39 -7.88
N ARG A 77 7.76 -12.43 -8.18
CA ARG A 77 8.13 -11.33 -7.30
C ARG A 77 8.05 -10.02 -8.05
N ALA A 78 7.63 -8.98 -7.34
CA ALA A 78 7.55 -7.65 -7.92
C ALA A 78 7.84 -6.59 -6.88
N SER A 79 8.15 -5.40 -7.36
CA SER A 79 8.26 -4.21 -6.54
C SER A 79 7.64 -3.04 -7.28
N ALA A 80 7.28 -2.01 -6.53
CA ALA A 80 6.82 -0.77 -7.09
C ALA A 80 7.41 0.40 -6.32
N GLU A 81 7.68 1.47 -7.04
CA GLU A 81 8.11 2.74 -6.47
C GLU A 81 7.13 3.80 -6.93
N PHE A 82 6.73 4.69 -6.05
CA PHE A 82 5.78 5.75 -6.42
C PHE A 82 5.91 6.95 -5.50
N LYS A 83 5.30 8.06 -5.94
CA LYS A 83 5.12 9.27 -5.15
C LYS A 83 3.74 9.23 -4.52
N LEU A 84 3.66 9.62 -3.27
CA LEU A 84 2.43 9.64 -2.51
C LEU A 84 2.17 11.06 -2.02
N LYS A 85 0.95 11.56 -2.25
CA LYS A 85 0.44 12.78 -1.64
C LYS A 85 -0.70 12.39 -0.73
N GLY A 86 -0.69 12.93 0.48
CA GLY A 86 -1.73 12.58 1.44
C GLY A 86 -2.17 13.73 2.30
N LYS A 87 -3.31 13.50 2.96
CA LYS A 87 -3.83 14.35 4.02
C LYS A 87 -4.11 13.49 5.24
N TYR A 88 -3.73 14.01 6.40
CA TYR A 88 -3.93 13.35 7.67
C TYR A 88 -5.24 13.87 8.28
N LEU A 89 -6.29 13.04 8.24
CA LEU A 89 -7.65 13.46 8.53
C LEU A 89 -8.09 13.17 9.95
N LYS A 90 -7.70 12.02 10.50
CA LYS A 90 -8.10 11.57 11.83
C LYS A 90 -6.87 11.01 12.54
N THR A 91 -6.69 11.39 13.81
CA THR A 91 -5.52 10.96 14.58
C THR A 91 -5.44 9.43 14.64
N ASP A 92 -4.28 8.93 14.21
CA ASP A 92 -3.94 7.52 14.30
C ASP A 92 -3.24 7.29 15.65
N PRO A 93 -3.68 6.32 16.45
CA PRO A 93 -3.10 6.08 17.78
C PRO A 93 -1.57 5.93 17.74
N GLY A 94 -0.89 6.62 18.63
CA GLY A 94 0.57 6.61 18.72
C GLY A 94 1.27 7.58 17.78
N LEU A 95 0.52 8.31 16.93
CA LEU A 95 1.07 9.30 16.00
C LEU A 95 0.62 10.71 16.40
N PRO A 96 1.22 11.76 15.82
CA PRO A 96 0.82 13.14 16.14
C PRO A 96 -0.66 13.39 15.86
N LYS A 97 -1.20 14.45 16.47
CA LYS A 97 -2.61 14.82 16.27
C LYS A 97 -2.88 15.24 14.83
N ALA A 98 -3.95 14.71 14.25
CA ALA A 98 -4.40 15.07 12.91
C ALA A 98 -5.19 16.37 12.93
N VAL A 99 -4.81 17.30 12.06
CA VAL A 99 -5.48 18.60 11.84
C VAL A 99 -5.58 18.90 10.34
N GLY A 100 -5.63 17.87 9.48
CA GLY A 100 -5.72 18.03 8.04
C GLY A 100 -4.39 18.29 7.35
N GLN A 101 -3.27 17.96 7.97
CA GLN A 101 -1.93 18.21 7.43
C GLN A 101 -1.73 17.49 6.11
N SER A 102 -1.09 18.17 5.16
CA SER A 102 -0.65 17.56 3.91
C SER A 102 0.76 17.02 4.05
N TYR A 103 1.04 15.94 3.33
CA TYR A 103 2.39 15.35 3.28
C TYR A 103 2.67 14.73 1.92
N LYS A 104 3.96 14.56 1.62
CA LYS A 104 4.43 13.92 0.39
C LYS A 104 5.53 12.94 0.76
N LEU A 105 5.46 11.74 0.19
CA LEU A 105 6.44 10.69 0.43
C LEU A 105 6.83 10.01 -0.87
N ARG A 106 8.03 9.44 -0.88
CA ARG A 106 8.41 8.43 -1.87
C ARG A 106 8.32 7.08 -1.19
N VAL A 107 7.66 6.13 -1.83
CA VAL A 107 7.31 4.84 -1.21
C VAL A 107 7.80 3.70 -2.09
N GLY A 108 8.24 2.62 -1.46
CA GLY A 108 8.59 1.38 -2.13
C GLY A 108 7.80 0.21 -1.56
N THR A 109 7.34 -0.68 -2.43
CA THR A 109 6.58 -1.86 -2.04
C THR A 109 7.16 -3.11 -2.65
N PHE A 110 7.00 -4.24 -1.97
CA PHE A 110 7.44 -5.55 -2.44
C PHE A 110 6.27 -6.51 -2.39
N PHE A 111 6.20 -7.38 -3.42
CA PHE A 111 5.08 -8.30 -3.61
C PHE A 111 5.59 -9.72 -3.86
N GLU A 112 4.85 -10.69 -3.35
CA GLU A 112 4.89 -12.06 -3.84
C GLU A 112 3.58 -12.33 -4.57
N VAL A 113 3.69 -13.01 -5.71
CA VAL A 113 2.55 -13.31 -6.60
C VAL A 113 2.56 -14.79 -6.92
N LYS A 114 1.42 -15.44 -6.73
CA LYS A 114 1.22 -16.85 -7.06
C LYS A 114 -0.11 -17.00 -7.78
N ARG A 115 -0.10 -17.76 -8.87
CA ARG A 115 -1.31 -18.10 -9.64
C ARG A 115 -2.14 -16.87 -10.00
N GLY A 116 -1.45 -15.77 -10.36
CA GLY A 116 -2.10 -14.54 -10.80
C GLY A 116 -2.72 -13.72 -9.69
N LYS A 117 -2.36 -13.97 -8.42
CA LYS A 117 -2.85 -13.23 -7.26
C LYS A 117 -1.70 -12.79 -6.37
N ILE A 118 -1.88 -11.66 -5.69
CA ILE A 118 -0.90 -11.16 -4.73
C ILE A 118 -1.04 -11.95 -3.44
N THR A 119 0.06 -12.55 -2.98
CA THR A 119 0.07 -13.36 -1.76
C THR A 119 0.83 -12.69 -0.61
N ARG A 120 1.63 -11.66 -0.89
CA ARG A 120 2.27 -10.84 0.13
C ARG A 120 2.47 -9.43 -0.37
N VAL A 121 2.24 -8.45 0.51
CA VAL A 121 2.58 -7.04 0.28
C VAL A 121 3.38 -6.54 1.47
N THR A 122 4.52 -5.88 1.20
CA THR A 122 5.31 -5.16 2.19
C THR A 122 5.55 -3.76 1.67
N THR A 123 5.13 -2.75 2.43
CA THR A 123 5.28 -1.34 2.04
C THR A 123 6.27 -0.65 2.95
N HIS A 124 7.25 0.03 2.37
CA HIS A 124 8.26 0.79 3.11
C HIS A 124 8.15 2.26 2.79
N TYR A 125 8.19 3.08 3.84
CA TYR A 125 8.23 4.53 3.71
C TYR A 125 8.98 5.12 4.91
N ASN A 126 9.37 6.37 4.78
CA ASN A 126 10.12 7.06 5.83
C ASN A 126 9.15 7.67 6.85
N LEU A 127 8.84 6.90 7.91
CA LEU A 127 7.93 7.33 8.97
C LEU A 127 8.47 8.58 9.70
N LYS A 128 9.77 8.68 9.87
CA LYS A 128 10.40 9.83 10.53
C LYS A 128 10.16 11.11 9.73
N ASP A 129 10.29 11.04 8.41
CA ASP A 129 10.01 12.16 7.52
C ASP A 129 8.53 12.54 7.52
N TRP A 130 7.64 11.54 7.48
CA TRP A 130 6.21 11.77 7.60
C TRP A 130 5.88 12.52 8.90
N THR A 131 6.44 12.04 10.01
CA THR A 131 6.23 12.65 11.34
C THR A 131 6.68 14.10 11.35
N ARG A 132 7.87 14.38 10.78
CA ARG A 132 8.41 15.72 10.67
C ARG A 132 7.46 16.64 9.87
N GLN A 133 6.94 16.15 8.76
CA GLN A 133 6.03 16.94 7.92
C GLN A 133 4.73 17.27 8.64
N VAL A 134 4.10 16.29 9.31
CA VAL A 134 2.81 16.53 9.99
C VAL A 134 2.98 17.37 11.24
N LEU A 135 4.16 17.41 11.84
CA LEU A 135 4.48 18.31 12.96
C LEU A 135 4.85 19.71 12.49
N GLY A 136 4.98 19.95 11.17
CA GLY A 136 5.32 21.26 10.62
C GLY A 136 6.78 21.65 10.77
N LYS A 137 7.64 20.66 10.83
CA LYS A 137 9.09 20.89 11.05
C LYS A 137 9.91 20.69 9.80
#